data_8be49ae948bc7379e2da6a2da8e6d27a
#
_entry.id   8be49ae948bc7379e2da6a2da8e6d27a
#
_cell.length_a   1.000
_cell.length_b   1.000
_cell.length_c   1.000
_cell.angle_alpha   90.00
_cell.angle_beta   90.00
_cell.angle_gamma   90.00
#
_symmetry.space_group_name_H-M   'P 1'
#
loop_
_entity.id
_entity.type
_entity.pdbx_description
1 polymer ?
#
loop_
_entity_poly.entity_id
_entity_poly.type
_entity_poly.pdbx_seq_one_letter_code
_entity_poly.pdbx_strand_id
1 'polypeptide(L)'
;FYAMAKEIAHGKMHGCRLTILYGSVKSDDIVLKDELDQICAECPDVKVVHVLSDDPDWPGEHGFITREIIEKYAAPNSTFLFCGPLAMFRFVRKALEDMGVPQRRFRHDVVNNPADISTLPGYPKGTEEKTFRITVVRGIHEDVIDARASESVAVALERSAIPVDTHCRNGECGFCRSQLLGGDIF
;
A
#
# COMPACT_ATOMS: atom_id res chain seq x y z
N PHE A 1 -4.98 11.22 1.83
CA PHE A 1 -6.13 11.47 2.74
C PHE A 1 -6.26 12.94 3.14
N TYR A 2 -5.15 13.67 3.33
CA TYR A 2 -5.19 15.09 3.67
C TYR A 2 -6.02 15.92 2.68
N ALA A 3 -5.86 15.72 1.37
CA ALA A 3 -6.66 16.41 0.36
C ALA A 3 -8.16 16.11 0.49
N MET A 4 -8.52 14.86 0.83
CA MET A 4 -9.92 14.49 1.08
C MET A 4 -10.48 15.22 2.30
N ALA A 5 -9.70 15.28 3.39
CA ALA A 5 -10.07 16.02 4.60
C ALA A 5 -10.34 17.50 4.30
N LYS A 6 -9.45 18.14 3.51
CA LYS A 6 -9.62 19.54 3.08
C LYS A 6 -10.88 19.74 2.23
N GLU A 7 -11.14 18.87 1.27
CA GLU A 7 -12.33 19.02 0.40
C GLU A 7 -13.63 18.85 1.18
N ILE A 8 -13.66 17.98 2.22
CA ILE A 8 -14.79 17.86 3.14
C ILE A 8 -14.92 19.15 3.97
N ALA A 9 -13.84 19.61 4.58
CA ALA A 9 -13.85 20.84 5.41
C ALA A 9 -14.26 22.09 4.61
N HIS A 10 -13.91 22.17 3.32
CA HIS A 10 -14.35 23.25 2.44
C HIS A 10 -15.78 23.08 1.90
N GLY A 11 -16.52 22.07 2.35
CA GLY A 11 -17.90 21.83 1.93
C GLY A 11 -18.08 21.36 0.48
N LYS A 12 -17.01 20.88 -0.18
CA LYS A 12 -17.08 20.40 -1.57
C LYS A 12 -17.52 18.94 -1.68
N MET A 13 -17.42 18.18 -0.56
CA MET A 13 -17.87 16.77 -0.47
C MET A 13 -19.02 16.67 0.54
N HIS A 14 -20.22 16.97 0.10
CA HIS A 14 -21.42 16.95 0.96
C HIS A 14 -21.81 15.53 1.39
N GLY A 15 -22.20 15.35 2.65
CA GLY A 15 -22.68 14.09 3.20
C GLY A 15 -21.60 13.02 3.38
N CYS A 16 -20.33 13.37 3.22
CA CYS A 16 -19.19 12.49 3.47
C CYS A 16 -18.66 12.72 4.88
N ARG A 17 -18.42 11.64 5.61
CA ARG A 17 -17.66 11.65 6.88
C ARG A 17 -16.37 10.87 6.68
N LEU A 18 -15.26 11.40 7.16
CA LEU A 18 -13.94 10.81 7.03
C LEU A 18 -13.33 10.54 8.40
N THR A 19 -12.97 9.29 8.65
CA THR A 19 -12.12 8.93 9.79
C THR A 19 -10.78 8.44 9.25
N ILE A 20 -9.69 9.09 9.63
CA ILE A 20 -8.33 8.70 9.27
C ILE A 20 -7.71 8.01 10.49
N LEU A 21 -7.35 6.72 10.33
CA LEU A 21 -6.49 6.01 11.26
C LEU A 21 -5.07 6.16 10.78
N TYR A 22 -4.28 6.99 11.45
CA TYR A 22 -2.93 7.36 11.01
C TYR A 22 -1.89 6.63 11.88
N GLY A 23 -1.28 5.58 11.30
CA GLY A 23 -0.20 4.84 11.94
C GLY A 23 1.15 5.55 11.76
N SER A 24 1.87 5.76 12.85
CA SER A 24 3.25 6.29 12.88
C SER A 24 4.07 5.52 13.92
N VAL A 25 5.39 5.68 13.88
CA VAL A 25 6.27 5.08 14.88
C VAL A 25 6.24 5.94 16.13
N LYS A 26 6.54 7.23 15.99
CA LYS A 26 6.58 8.23 17.08
C LYS A 26 5.78 9.47 16.70
N SER A 27 5.52 10.32 17.68
CA SER A 27 4.81 11.59 17.51
C SER A 27 5.51 12.53 16.53
N ASP A 28 6.84 12.55 16.52
CA ASP A 28 7.65 13.39 15.62
C ASP A 28 7.61 12.90 14.16
N ASP A 29 7.17 11.67 13.92
CA ASP A 29 7.02 11.10 12.57
C ASP A 29 5.68 11.46 11.90
N ILE A 30 4.78 12.14 12.61
CA ILE A 30 3.44 12.47 12.10
C ILE A 30 3.53 13.66 11.13
N VAL A 31 3.46 13.37 9.85
CA VAL A 31 3.46 14.39 8.79
C VAL A 31 2.11 15.10 8.75
N LEU A 32 2.11 16.43 8.60
CA LEU A 32 0.91 17.28 8.55
C LEU A 32 0.02 17.18 9.79
N LYS A 33 0.62 16.95 10.98
CA LYS A 33 -0.15 16.80 12.23
C LYS A 33 -0.97 18.03 12.53
N ASP A 34 -0.34 19.20 12.56
CA ASP A 34 -0.99 20.45 12.95
C ASP A 34 -2.12 20.84 11.98
N GLU A 35 -1.91 20.61 10.68
CA GLU A 35 -2.92 20.88 9.67
C GLU A 35 -4.12 19.92 9.76
N LEU A 36 -3.86 18.64 10.07
CA LEU A 36 -4.91 17.66 10.29
C LEU A 36 -5.69 17.95 11.57
N ASP A 37 -5.01 18.31 12.65
CA ASP A 37 -5.62 18.68 13.93
C ASP A 37 -6.49 19.94 13.76
N GLN A 38 -6.03 20.94 13.00
CA GLN A 38 -6.81 22.12 12.67
C GLN A 38 -8.09 21.76 11.89
N ILE A 39 -7.98 20.93 10.85
CA ILE A 39 -9.15 20.48 10.08
C ILE A 39 -10.17 19.77 10.99
N CYS A 40 -9.70 18.91 11.90
CA CYS A 40 -10.58 18.22 12.84
C CYS A 40 -11.28 19.18 13.82
N ALA A 41 -10.61 20.25 14.23
CA ALA A 41 -11.20 21.25 15.12
C ALA A 41 -12.29 22.09 14.41
N GLU A 42 -12.12 22.34 13.10
CA GLU A 42 -13.02 23.17 12.29
C GLU A 42 -14.16 22.38 11.64
N CYS A 43 -13.98 21.05 11.41
CA CYS A 43 -14.93 20.23 10.66
C CYS A 43 -15.30 18.93 11.41
N PRO A 44 -16.50 18.82 11.99
CA PRO A 44 -16.93 17.65 12.73
C PRO A 44 -17.08 16.38 11.87
N ASP A 45 -17.16 16.51 10.55
CA ASP A 45 -17.22 15.38 9.63
C ASP A 45 -15.86 14.75 9.33
N VAL A 46 -14.77 15.37 9.82
CA VAL A 46 -13.42 14.84 9.71
C VAL A 46 -12.89 14.47 11.10
N LYS A 47 -12.40 13.25 11.24
CA LYS A 47 -11.75 12.76 12.46
C LYS A 47 -10.40 12.13 12.10
N VAL A 48 -9.37 12.47 12.86
CA VAL A 48 -8.06 11.81 12.78
C VAL A 48 -7.76 11.12 14.10
N VAL A 49 -7.30 9.89 14.03
CA VAL A 49 -6.85 9.09 15.17
C VAL A 49 -5.43 8.64 14.88
N HIS A 50 -4.49 9.18 15.63
CA HIS A 50 -3.09 8.77 15.55
C HIS A 50 -2.88 7.50 16.38
N VAL A 51 -2.22 6.49 15.77
CA VAL A 51 -1.89 5.21 16.40
C VAL A 51 -0.37 5.07 16.36
N LEU A 52 0.30 5.16 17.50
CA LEU A 52 1.76 5.16 17.57
C LEU A 52 2.29 3.83 18.09
N SER A 53 3.26 3.25 17.35
CA SER A 53 3.77 1.93 17.68
C SER A 53 4.91 1.93 18.69
N ASP A 54 5.66 3.03 18.81
CA ASP A 54 6.84 3.14 19.69
C ASP A 54 6.94 4.54 20.33
N ASP A 55 5.88 4.96 21.01
CA ASP A 55 5.84 6.21 21.75
C ASP A 55 5.04 6.00 23.04
N PRO A 56 5.69 5.58 24.15
CA PRO A 56 4.99 5.21 25.38
C PRO A 56 4.32 6.40 26.08
N ASP A 57 4.77 7.63 25.84
CA ASP A 57 4.21 8.85 26.42
C ASP A 57 3.04 9.43 25.60
N TRP A 58 2.71 8.81 24.47
CA TRP A 58 1.61 9.26 23.62
C TRP A 58 0.26 9.08 24.32
N PRO A 59 -0.59 10.12 24.43
CA PRO A 59 -1.88 10.03 25.13
C PRO A 59 -3.00 9.35 24.35
N GLY A 60 -2.75 8.95 23.08
CA GLY A 60 -3.73 8.36 22.18
C GLY A 60 -3.64 6.85 22.06
N GLU A 61 -3.97 6.32 20.89
CA GLU A 61 -3.90 4.90 20.61
C GLU A 61 -2.46 4.42 20.42
N HIS A 62 -2.16 3.22 20.91
CA HIS A 62 -0.83 2.61 20.84
C HIS A 62 -0.81 1.34 20.00
N GLY A 63 0.37 1.01 19.46
CA GLY A 63 0.62 -0.19 18.68
C GLY A 63 0.30 -0.05 17.20
N PHE A 64 -0.37 -1.05 16.63
CA PHE A 64 -0.71 -1.08 15.23
C PHE A 64 -2.22 -0.88 15.02
N ILE A 65 -2.62 -0.54 13.80
CA ILE A 65 -4.04 -0.41 13.43
C ILE A 65 -4.66 -1.82 13.35
N THR A 66 -5.04 -2.33 14.52
CA THR A 66 -5.64 -3.67 14.69
C THR A 66 -7.12 -3.66 14.32
N ARG A 67 -7.73 -4.84 14.29
CA ARG A 67 -9.17 -5.02 14.14
C ARG A 67 -9.95 -4.21 15.20
N GLU A 68 -9.53 -4.27 16.45
CA GLU A 68 -10.18 -3.60 17.57
C GLU A 68 -10.17 -2.07 17.39
N ILE A 69 -9.06 -1.52 16.92
CA ILE A 69 -8.95 -0.08 16.61
C ILE A 69 -9.88 0.26 15.42
N ILE A 70 -9.89 -0.56 14.39
CA ILE A 70 -10.78 -0.33 13.25
C ILE A 70 -12.24 -0.37 13.71
N GLU A 71 -12.67 -1.38 14.46
CA GLU A 71 -14.04 -1.51 14.97
C GLU A 71 -14.43 -0.35 15.90
N LYS A 72 -13.49 0.15 16.71
CA LYS A 72 -13.72 1.28 17.63
C LYS A 72 -14.06 2.58 16.90
N TYR A 73 -13.49 2.80 15.71
CA TYR A 73 -13.57 4.09 15.02
C TYR A 73 -14.33 4.04 13.70
N ALA A 74 -14.52 2.88 13.09
CA ALA A 74 -15.22 2.76 11.83
C ALA A 74 -16.75 2.86 12.04
N ALA A 75 -17.39 3.70 11.24
CA ALA A 75 -18.85 3.72 11.20
C ALA A 75 -19.41 2.47 10.46
N PRO A 76 -20.63 2.03 10.78
CA PRO A 76 -21.29 0.97 10.04
C PRO A 76 -21.33 1.24 8.54
N ASN A 77 -21.07 0.21 7.73
CA ASN A 77 -21.05 0.31 6.27
C ASN A 77 -19.98 1.23 5.66
N SER A 78 -18.91 1.55 6.40
CA SER A 78 -17.80 2.34 5.88
C SER A 78 -17.15 1.70 4.65
N THR A 79 -16.65 2.54 3.75
CA THR A 79 -15.68 2.17 2.73
C THR A 79 -14.30 2.46 3.27
N PHE A 80 -13.40 1.51 3.15
CA PHE A 80 -12.03 1.61 3.65
C PHE A 80 -11.09 1.96 2.50
N LEU A 81 -10.27 2.97 2.72
CA LEU A 81 -9.21 3.40 1.82
C LEU A 81 -7.88 3.21 2.54
N PHE A 82 -6.99 2.44 1.96
CA PHE A 82 -5.67 2.17 2.53
C PHE A 82 -4.57 2.80 1.68
N CYS A 83 -3.60 3.41 2.33
CA CYS A 83 -2.33 3.80 1.74
C CYS A 83 -1.24 3.58 2.78
N GLY A 84 -0.23 2.78 2.44
CA GLY A 84 0.85 2.46 3.36
C GLY A 84 1.72 1.28 2.90
N PRO A 85 2.69 0.86 3.75
CA PRO A 85 3.61 -0.23 3.44
C PRO A 85 2.91 -1.58 3.24
N LEU A 86 3.51 -2.46 2.44
CA LEU A 86 2.96 -3.79 2.14
C LEU A 86 2.69 -4.65 3.39
N ALA A 87 3.58 -4.59 4.39
CA ALA A 87 3.39 -5.31 5.64
C ALA A 87 2.12 -4.87 6.38
N MET A 88 1.91 -3.54 6.48
CA MET A 88 0.70 -2.96 7.08
C MET A 88 -0.54 -3.30 6.24
N PHE A 89 -0.44 -3.26 4.91
CA PHE A 89 -1.52 -3.64 4.01
C PHE A 89 -2.02 -5.06 4.28
N ARG A 90 -1.11 -6.03 4.34
CA ARG A 90 -1.45 -7.45 4.59
C ARG A 90 -2.16 -7.62 5.94
N PHE A 91 -1.69 -6.92 6.95
CA PHE A 91 -2.27 -6.95 8.29
C PHE A 91 -3.67 -6.34 8.32
N VAL A 92 -3.85 -5.13 7.78
CA VAL A 92 -5.15 -4.44 7.73
C VAL A 92 -6.14 -5.18 6.84
N ARG A 93 -5.69 -5.70 5.69
CA ARG A 93 -6.52 -6.51 4.80
C ARG A 93 -7.09 -7.72 5.53
N LYS A 94 -6.23 -8.46 6.23
CA LYS A 94 -6.69 -9.62 7.01
C LYS A 94 -7.71 -9.22 8.08
N ALA A 95 -7.47 -8.13 8.81
CA ALA A 95 -8.43 -7.63 9.80
C ALA A 95 -9.79 -7.31 9.18
N LEU A 96 -9.83 -6.64 8.02
CA LEU A 96 -11.07 -6.32 7.30
C LEU A 96 -11.78 -7.56 6.76
N GLU A 97 -11.04 -8.57 6.28
CA GLU A 97 -11.59 -9.86 5.86
C GLU A 97 -12.23 -10.61 7.04
N ASP A 98 -11.55 -10.65 8.19
CA ASP A 98 -12.06 -11.26 9.43
C ASP A 98 -13.29 -10.52 10.00
N MET A 99 -13.44 -9.23 9.69
CA MET A 99 -14.63 -8.42 9.98
C MET A 99 -15.77 -8.61 8.96
N GLY A 100 -15.56 -9.41 7.91
CA GLY A 100 -16.54 -9.62 6.84
C GLY A 100 -16.74 -8.42 5.92
N VAL A 101 -15.77 -7.51 5.84
CA VAL A 101 -15.86 -6.37 4.92
C VAL A 101 -15.72 -6.84 3.48
N PRO A 102 -16.74 -6.61 2.61
CA PRO A 102 -16.65 -7.06 1.23
C PRO A 102 -15.58 -6.30 0.47
N GLN A 103 -14.85 -7.00 -0.41
CA GLN A 103 -13.72 -6.46 -1.16
C GLN A 103 -14.05 -5.16 -1.92
N ARG A 104 -15.27 -5.00 -2.43
CA ARG A 104 -15.71 -3.77 -3.11
C ARG A 104 -15.68 -2.52 -2.22
N ARG A 105 -15.66 -2.69 -0.88
CA ARG A 105 -15.54 -1.61 0.10
C ARG A 105 -14.13 -1.41 0.63
N PHE A 106 -13.15 -2.14 0.10
CA PHE A 106 -11.76 -1.96 0.43
C PHE A 106 -10.98 -1.55 -0.81
N ARG A 107 -10.48 -0.32 -0.82
CA ARG A 107 -9.61 0.25 -1.85
C ARG A 107 -8.22 0.47 -1.26
N HIS A 108 -7.19 0.20 -2.02
CA HIS A 108 -5.85 0.32 -1.50
C HIS A 108 -4.88 0.86 -2.54
N ASP A 109 -3.89 1.60 -2.04
CA ASP A 109 -2.68 1.97 -2.72
C ASP A 109 -1.52 1.55 -1.81
N VAL A 110 -0.76 0.54 -2.24
CA VAL A 110 0.32 -0.03 -1.43
C VAL A 110 1.63 0.58 -1.86
N VAL A 111 2.23 1.32 -0.93
CA VAL A 111 3.53 1.96 -1.12
C VAL A 111 4.58 0.99 -0.56
N ASN A 112 5.44 0.53 -1.34
CA ASN A 112 6.72 -0.13 -1.07
C ASN A 112 7.00 -1.20 -2.12
N ASN A 113 7.81 -0.81 -3.06
CA ASN A 113 8.47 -1.79 -3.91
C ASN A 113 9.74 -2.21 -3.17
N PRO A 114 9.94 -3.48 -2.83
CA PRO A 114 11.22 -3.90 -2.30
C PRO A 114 12.31 -3.52 -3.30
N ALA A 115 13.23 -2.63 -2.90
CA ALA A 115 14.33 -2.19 -3.73
C ALA A 115 15.23 -3.38 -4.12
N ASP A 116 15.26 -4.39 -3.26
CA ASP A 116 15.98 -5.64 -3.44
C ASP A 116 15.05 -6.82 -3.13
N ILE A 117 14.71 -7.58 -4.15
CA ILE A 117 13.83 -8.76 -4.02
C ILE A 117 14.54 -9.95 -3.38
N SER A 118 15.87 -9.95 -3.26
CA SER A 118 16.64 -11.03 -2.63
C SER A 118 16.31 -11.20 -1.14
N THR A 119 15.75 -10.15 -0.53
CA THR A 119 15.30 -10.16 0.87
C THR A 119 13.92 -10.80 1.08
N LEU A 120 13.21 -11.12 0.00
CA LEU A 120 11.86 -11.67 0.10
C LEU A 120 11.87 -13.16 0.50
N PRO A 121 10.87 -13.60 1.28
CA PRO A 121 10.71 -15.03 1.59
C PRO A 121 10.55 -15.88 0.32
N GLY A 122 11.32 -16.96 0.24
CA GLY A 122 11.30 -17.87 -0.92
C GLY A 122 12.30 -17.52 -2.02
N TYR A 123 13.04 -16.41 -1.90
CA TYR A 123 14.09 -16.07 -2.86
C TYR A 123 15.18 -17.16 -2.90
N PRO A 124 15.61 -17.63 -4.10
CA PRO A 124 16.61 -18.69 -4.24
C PRO A 124 18.01 -18.19 -3.82
N LYS A 125 18.52 -18.70 -2.71
CA LYS A 125 19.84 -18.32 -2.18
C LYS A 125 20.96 -18.64 -3.17
N GLY A 126 21.94 -17.74 -3.24
CA GLY A 126 23.14 -17.89 -4.10
C GLY A 126 22.88 -17.55 -5.57
N THR A 127 21.79 -16.84 -5.86
CA THR A 127 21.48 -16.33 -7.20
C THR A 127 21.58 -14.81 -7.30
N GLU A 128 21.86 -14.11 -6.23
CA GLU A 128 21.81 -12.65 -6.09
C GLU A 128 22.59 -11.89 -7.16
N GLU A 129 23.77 -12.39 -7.53
CA GLU A 129 24.64 -11.81 -8.54
C GLU A 129 24.39 -12.33 -9.97
N LYS A 130 23.42 -13.22 -10.13
CA LYS A 130 23.15 -13.82 -11.45
C LYS A 130 22.34 -12.88 -12.33
N THR A 131 22.57 -13.03 -13.63
CA THR A 131 21.76 -12.41 -14.67
C THR A 131 21.12 -13.51 -15.50
N PHE A 132 19.82 -13.38 -15.74
CA PHE A 132 19.04 -14.32 -16.54
C PHE A 132 18.57 -13.65 -17.80
N ARG A 133 18.46 -14.45 -18.86
CA ARG A 133 17.90 -13.99 -20.12
C ARG A 133 16.40 -14.28 -20.16
N ILE A 134 15.59 -13.25 -20.40
CA ILE A 134 14.14 -13.34 -20.51
C ILE A 134 13.73 -12.99 -21.93
N THR A 135 12.93 -13.86 -22.55
CA THR A 135 12.25 -13.55 -23.82
C THR A 135 10.86 -13.01 -23.53
N VAL A 136 10.58 -11.80 -24.00
CA VAL A 136 9.32 -11.09 -23.79
C VAL A 136 8.54 -11.10 -25.10
N VAL A 137 7.37 -11.73 -25.10
CA VAL A 137 6.50 -11.83 -26.28
C VAL A 137 5.34 -10.84 -26.12
N ARG A 138 5.22 -9.91 -27.09
CA ARG A 138 4.14 -8.92 -27.15
C ARG A 138 3.48 -8.93 -28.52
N GLY A 139 2.38 -9.65 -28.64
CA GLY A 139 1.75 -9.88 -29.93
C GLY A 139 2.69 -10.64 -30.88
N ILE A 140 3.14 -10.00 -31.94
CA ILE A 140 4.10 -10.58 -32.92
C ILE A 140 5.57 -10.20 -32.65
N HIS A 141 5.82 -9.40 -31.61
CA HIS A 141 7.16 -8.93 -31.29
C HIS A 141 7.77 -9.79 -30.17
N GLU A 142 9.03 -10.13 -30.37
CA GLU A 142 9.85 -10.81 -29.35
C GLU A 142 11.06 -9.94 -29.03
N ASP A 143 11.24 -9.65 -27.75
CA ASP A 143 12.39 -8.94 -27.22
C ASP A 143 13.15 -9.86 -26.27
N VAL A 144 14.46 -9.89 -26.36
CA VAL A 144 15.31 -10.63 -25.43
C VAL A 144 16.06 -9.64 -24.54
N ILE A 145 15.86 -9.74 -23.24
CA ILE A 145 16.45 -8.86 -22.25
C ILE A 145 17.25 -9.63 -21.21
N ASP A 146 18.21 -8.95 -20.60
CA ASP A 146 18.92 -9.43 -19.42
C ASP A 146 18.22 -8.90 -18.16
N ALA A 147 17.83 -9.80 -17.26
CA ALA A 147 17.23 -9.50 -15.97
C ALA A 147 18.18 -9.94 -14.84
N ARG A 148 18.44 -9.04 -13.90
CA ARG A 148 19.22 -9.37 -12.71
C ARG A 148 18.35 -10.16 -11.73
N ALA A 149 18.93 -11.14 -11.05
CA ALA A 149 18.22 -11.89 -10.04
C ALA A 149 17.68 -11.00 -8.90
N SER A 150 18.38 -9.91 -8.57
CA SER A 150 18.00 -8.97 -7.51
C SER A 150 16.90 -7.97 -7.90
N GLU A 151 16.43 -7.95 -9.14
CA GLU A 151 15.38 -7.05 -9.61
C GLU A 151 14.09 -7.80 -9.99
N SER A 152 12.96 -7.13 -9.89
CA SER A 152 11.70 -7.69 -10.38
C SER A 152 11.64 -7.68 -11.92
N VAL A 153 10.85 -8.56 -12.51
CA VAL A 153 10.62 -8.58 -13.98
C VAL A 153 10.13 -7.21 -14.49
N ALA A 154 9.29 -6.51 -13.74
CA ALA A 154 8.83 -5.17 -14.11
C ALA A 154 9.98 -4.17 -14.21
N VAL A 155 10.94 -4.20 -13.29
CA VAL A 155 12.13 -3.34 -13.31
C VAL A 155 13.05 -3.70 -14.48
N ALA A 156 13.24 -4.99 -14.76
CA ALA A 156 14.04 -5.45 -15.90
C ALA A 156 13.46 -4.96 -17.25
N LEU A 157 12.13 -5.02 -17.39
CA LEU A 157 11.41 -4.51 -18.58
C LEU A 157 11.60 -3.00 -18.73
N GLU A 158 11.37 -2.23 -17.68
CA GLU A 158 11.55 -0.77 -17.69
C GLU A 158 12.98 -0.36 -18.02
N ARG A 159 13.96 -1.01 -17.39
CA ARG A 159 15.39 -0.77 -17.67
C ARG A 159 15.76 -1.08 -19.13
N SER A 160 15.06 -2.02 -19.74
CA SER A 160 15.23 -2.40 -21.16
C SER A 160 14.35 -1.57 -22.10
N ALA A 161 13.71 -0.51 -21.62
CA ALA A 161 12.79 0.34 -22.37
C ALA A 161 11.60 -0.41 -23.01
N ILE A 162 11.20 -1.55 -22.42
CA ILE A 162 10.01 -2.29 -22.85
C ILE A 162 8.80 -1.74 -22.07
N PRO A 163 7.79 -1.19 -22.75
CA PRO A 163 6.59 -0.69 -22.09
C PRO A 163 5.89 -1.80 -21.32
N VAL A 164 5.59 -1.55 -20.06
CA VAL A 164 4.81 -2.40 -19.18
C VAL A 164 3.81 -1.55 -18.40
N ASP A 165 2.56 -1.93 -18.45
CA ASP A 165 1.53 -1.28 -17.66
C ASP A 165 1.68 -1.70 -16.20
N THR A 166 2.09 -0.77 -15.35
CA THR A 166 2.26 -0.99 -13.92
C THR A 166 1.36 -0.06 -13.11
N HIS A 167 0.92 -0.51 -11.93
CA HIS A 167 0.19 0.31 -10.98
C HIS A 167 0.86 0.25 -9.59
N CYS A 168 0.64 -0.82 -8.81
CA CYS A 168 1.14 -0.93 -7.44
C CYS A 168 2.64 -1.27 -7.35
N ARG A 169 3.23 -1.87 -8.37
CA ARG A 169 4.64 -2.30 -8.46
C ARG A 169 5.11 -3.29 -7.38
N ASN A 170 4.18 -3.90 -6.65
CA ASN A 170 4.45 -4.86 -5.57
C ASN A 170 3.75 -6.22 -5.72
N GLY A 171 3.16 -6.47 -6.90
CA GLY A 171 2.53 -7.75 -7.23
C GLY A 171 1.09 -7.95 -6.74
N GLU A 172 0.52 -7.00 -5.96
CA GLU A 172 -0.78 -7.21 -5.31
C GLU A 172 -2.00 -6.86 -6.19
N CYS A 173 -1.89 -5.86 -7.08
CA CYS A 173 -3.04 -5.39 -7.85
C CYS A 173 -3.36 -6.24 -9.09
N GLY A 174 -2.42 -7.04 -9.59
CA GLY A 174 -2.57 -7.86 -10.78
C GLY A 174 -2.64 -7.07 -12.10
N PHE A 175 -2.37 -5.76 -12.10
CA PHE A 175 -2.48 -4.90 -13.28
C PHE A 175 -1.45 -5.28 -14.34
N CYS A 176 -0.21 -5.59 -13.94
CA CYS A 176 0.89 -6.05 -14.82
C CYS A 176 0.92 -7.57 -15.01
N ARG A 177 -0.23 -8.24 -14.89
CA ARG A 177 -0.33 -9.70 -15.01
C ARG A 177 0.16 -10.17 -16.38
N SER A 178 1.08 -11.13 -16.37
CA SER A 178 1.67 -11.73 -17.57
C SER A 178 1.51 -13.25 -17.56
N GLN A 179 1.61 -13.88 -18.70
CA GLN A 179 1.59 -15.33 -18.83
C GLN A 179 3.02 -15.86 -18.95
N LEU A 180 3.38 -16.82 -18.13
CA LEU A 180 4.61 -17.58 -18.30
C LEU A 180 4.43 -18.60 -19.43
N LEU A 181 5.20 -18.46 -20.50
CA LEU A 181 5.15 -19.36 -21.67
C LEU A 181 6.12 -20.54 -21.54
N GLY A 182 7.19 -20.36 -20.77
CA GLY A 182 8.20 -21.39 -20.53
C GLY A 182 9.23 -20.93 -19.51
N GLY A 183 10.01 -21.87 -18.97
CA GLY A 183 10.99 -21.60 -17.92
C GLY A 183 10.39 -21.53 -16.52
N ASP A 184 11.22 -21.18 -15.54
CA ASP A 184 10.86 -21.08 -14.13
C ASP A 184 11.01 -19.63 -13.64
N ILE A 185 10.07 -19.18 -12.82
CA ILE A 185 10.09 -17.88 -12.12
C ILE A 185 9.85 -18.15 -10.64
N PHE A 186 10.59 -17.46 -9.80
CA PHE A 186 10.53 -17.55 -8.33
C PHE A 186 9.99 -16.25 -7.74
#